data_3728a60e15219b64d2af5e102cba574b
#
_entry.id   3728a60e15219b64d2af5e102cba574b
#
_cell.length_a   1.000
_cell.length_b   1.000
_cell.length_c   1.000
_cell.angle_alpha   90.00
_cell.angle_beta   90.00
_cell.angle_gamma   90.00
#
_symmetry.space_group_name_H-M   'P 1'
#
loop_
_entity.id
_entity.type
_entity.pdbx_description
1 polymer ?
#
loop_
_entity_poly.entity_id
_entity_poly.type
_entity_poly.pdbx_seq_one_letter_code
_entity_poly.pdbx_strand_id
1 'polypeptide(L)'
;MMPCFVMLFGICCLAGCEGSKHHLKKVRLNEVAHSIFYAPQYVAIEKGYFEKEGIELELTTGFGADKTATAIISGDADIAFMGPEATIYQFNQGNADYLINFAQLTQRAGNFVVSRNKEDFQWENLKGKKVIGGRPGGMPEMVFEYVLKKHGMNPQKDIDLVQNIDFANTSGAFVSGKADYT
;
A
#
# COMPACT_ATOMS: atom_id res chain seq x y z
N MET A 1 -39.05 -37.84 70.88
CA MET A 1 -37.98 -38.25 69.98
C MET A 1 -38.36 -37.79 68.59
N MET A 2 -37.74 -36.71 68.12
CA MET A 2 -37.94 -36.15 66.78
C MET A 2 -36.59 -36.20 66.05
N PRO A 3 -36.43 -36.82 64.91
CA PRO A 3 -35.17 -36.79 64.18
C PRO A 3 -35.04 -35.49 63.38
N CYS A 4 -33.89 -34.82 63.53
CA CYS A 4 -33.47 -33.66 62.82
C CYS A 4 -33.05 -34.02 61.41
N PHE A 5 -33.76 -33.49 60.37
CA PHE A 5 -33.42 -33.67 58.95
C PHE A 5 -32.45 -32.58 58.55
N VAL A 6 -31.20 -32.92 58.34
CA VAL A 6 -30.15 -32.00 57.82
C VAL A 6 -30.25 -32.01 56.28
N MET A 7 -30.73 -30.91 55.74
CA MET A 7 -30.75 -30.65 54.30
C MET A 7 -29.38 -30.14 53.85
N LEU A 8 -28.60 -30.98 53.17
CA LEU A 8 -27.36 -30.56 52.51
C LEU A 8 -27.72 -29.77 51.22
N PHE A 9 -27.50 -28.47 51.25
CA PHE A 9 -27.58 -27.61 50.09
C PHE A 9 -26.27 -27.74 49.28
N GLY A 10 -26.32 -28.46 48.14
CA GLY A 10 -25.21 -28.54 47.19
C GLY A 10 -25.04 -27.21 46.46
N ILE A 11 -23.97 -26.49 46.74
CA ILE A 11 -23.55 -25.30 45.99
C ILE A 11 -22.92 -25.81 44.69
N CYS A 12 -23.67 -25.70 43.60
CA CYS A 12 -23.16 -25.92 42.22
C CYS A 12 -22.33 -24.68 41.85
N CYS A 13 -21.00 -24.77 41.95
CA CYS A 13 -20.10 -23.75 41.38
C CYS A 13 -20.22 -23.77 39.87
N LEU A 14 -21.00 -22.85 39.32
CA LEU A 14 -20.95 -22.48 37.89
C LEU A 14 -19.60 -21.80 37.67
N ALA A 15 -18.57 -22.59 37.33
CA ALA A 15 -17.36 -22.06 36.76
C ALA A 15 -17.72 -21.43 35.39
N GLY A 16 -18.03 -20.15 35.38
CA GLY A 16 -18.13 -19.40 34.17
C GLY A 16 -16.79 -19.48 33.45
N CYS A 17 -16.76 -20.08 32.27
CA CYS A 17 -15.66 -19.88 31.33
C CYS A 17 -15.64 -18.39 30.96
N GLU A 18 -14.88 -17.61 31.70
CA GLU A 18 -14.44 -16.30 31.25
C GLU A 18 -13.58 -16.55 30.01
N GLY A 19 -14.19 -16.40 28.83
CA GLY A 19 -13.46 -16.42 27.56
C GLY A 19 -12.34 -15.37 27.69
N SER A 20 -11.10 -15.82 27.65
CA SER A 20 -9.94 -14.97 27.59
C SER A 20 -10.19 -13.94 26.48
N LYS A 21 -10.46 -12.68 26.86
CA LYS A 21 -10.44 -11.58 25.90
C LYS A 21 -9.03 -11.51 25.37
N HIS A 22 -8.77 -12.11 24.21
CA HIS A 22 -7.53 -11.90 23.48
C HIS A 22 -7.38 -10.39 23.29
N HIS A 23 -6.47 -9.81 24.01
CA HIS A 23 -6.13 -8.40 23.85
C HIS A 23 -5.37 -8.28 22.51
N LEU A 24 -6.07 -7.85 21.46
CA LEU A 24 -5.47 -7.65 20.13
C LEU A 24 -4.41 -6.55 20.23
N LYS A 25 -3.27 -6.78 19.61
CA LYS A 25 -2.22 -5.77 19.47
C LYS A 25 -2.59 -4.83 18.32
N LYS A 26 -2.79 -3.55 18.63
CA LYS A 26 -3.04 -2.53 17.62
C LYS A 26 -1.79 -2.33 16.75
N VAL A 27 -1.96 -2.39 15.44
CA VAL A 27 -0.92 -2.14 14.43
C VAL A 27 -1.47 -1.16 13.39
N ARG A 28 -0.80 -0.02 13.23
CA ARG A 28 -1.15 1.02 12.26
C ARG A 28 -0.36 0.77 10.99
N LEU A 29 -1.06 0.46 9.90
CA LEU A 29 -0.48 0.24 8.59
C LEU A 29 -0.86 1.39 7.67
N ASN A 30 0.13 2.03 7.05
CA ASN A 30 -0.10 3.05 6.03
C ASN A 30 0.25 2.51 4.65
N GLU A 31 -0.73 2.46 3.74
CA GLU A 31 -0.53 2.05 2.34
C GLU A 31 -0.38 3.25 1.41
N VAL A 32 0.42 3.11 0.37
CA VAL A 32 0.69 4.20 -0.57
C VAL A 32 -0.52 4.61 -1.40
N ALA A 33 -1.41 3.68 -1.69
CA ALA A 33 -2.64 3.90 -2.43
C ALA A 33 -3.60 2.73 -2.19
N HIS A 34 -4.91 2.98 -2.24
CA HIS A 34 -5.90 1.90 -2.26
C HIS A 34 -5.96 1.31 -3.67
N SER A 35 -5.44 0.10 -3.87
CA SER A 35 -5.21 -0.47 -5.19
C SER A 35 -5.42 -1.98 -5.22
N ILE A 36 -5.92 -2.48 -6.37
CA ILE A 36 -6.05 -3.92 -6.62
C ILE A 36 -4.72 -4.68 -6.50
N PHE A 37 -3.58 -4.01 -6.64
CA PHE A 37 -2.27 -4.59 -6.38
C PHE A 37 -2.10 -5.12 -4.95
N TYR A 38 -2.88 -4.60 -4.02
CA TYR A 38 -2.85 -4.95 -2.61
C TYR A 38 -4.00 -5.90 -2.22
N ALA A 39 -4.67 -6.51 -3.21
CA ALA A 39 -5.79 -7.41 -2.98
C ALA A 39 -5.52 -8.50 -1.92
N PRO A 40 -4.33 -9.13 -1.82
CA PRO A 40 -4.05 -10.08 -0.73
C PRO A 40 -4.20 -9.48 0.66
N GLN A 41 -3.79 -8.21 0.86
CA GLN A 41 -3.95 -7.48 2.11
C GLN A 41 -5.44 -7.28 2.46
N TYR A 42 -6.25 -6.85 1.48
CA TYR A 42 -7.67 -6.63 1.70
C TYR A 42 -8.42 -7.93 1.96
N VAL A 43 -8.05 -9.01 1.26
CA VAL A 43 -8.59 -10.34 1.54
C VAL A 43 -8.24 -10.78 2.96
N ALA A 44 -7.02 -10.53 3.44
CA ALA A 44 -6.62 -10.85 4.80
C ALA A 44 -7.43 -10.08 5.85
N ILE A 45 -7.72 -8.80 5.60
CA ILE A 45 -8.58 -7.96 6.44
C ILE A 45 -10.01 -8.53 6.46
N GLU A 46 -10.64 -8.70 5.29
CA GLU A 46 -12.02 -9.17 5.17
C GLU A 46 -12.25 -10.58 5.72
N LYS A 47 -11.22 -11.43 5.71
CA LYS A 47 -11.27 -12.79 6.27
C LYS A 47 -10.91 -12.86 7.75
N GLY A 48 -10.62 -11.75 8.39
CA GLY A 48 -10.24 -11.66 9.79
C GLY A 48 -8.93 -12.41 10.09
N TYR A 49 -7.97 -12.42 9.16
CA TYR A 49 -6.72 -13.13 9.36
C TYR A 49 -5.81 -12.38 10.34
N PHE A 50 -5.87 -11.06 10.38
CA PHE A 50 -5.13 -10.27 11.35
C PHE A 50 -5.62 -10.51 12.77
N GLU A 51 -6.93 -10.54 12.98
CA GLU A 51 -7.53 -10.81 14.30
C GLU A 51 -7.19 -12.22 14.79
N LYS A 52 -7.14 -13.22 13.90
CA LYS A 52 -6.70 -14.59 14.24
C LYS A 52 -5.26 -14.64 14.73
N GLU A 53 -4.41 -13.74 14.22
CA GLU A 53 -3.03 -13.59 14.66
C GLU A 53 -2.88 -12.61 15.85
N GLY A 54 -3.99 -12.20 16.46
CA GLY A 54 -3.98 -11.31 17.62
C GLY A 54 -3.70 -9.84 17.27
N ILE A 55 -3.94 -9.42 16.03
CA ILE A 55 -3.69 -8.07 15.53
C ILE A 55 -5.01 -7.35 15.26
N GLU A 56 -5.17 -6.15 15.82
CA GLU A 56 -6.15 -5.15 15.42
C GLU A 56 -5.47 -4.21 14.41
N LEU A 57 -5.78 -4.39 13.12
CA LEU A 57 -5.17 -3.60 12.07
C LEU A 57 -5.92 -2.29 11.83
N GLU A 58 -5.22 -1.17 11.93
CA GLU A 58 -5.70 0.15 11.50
C GLU A 58 -5.04 0.51 10.17
N LEU A 59 -5.82 0.48 9.08
CA LEU A 59 -5.35 0.79 7.74
C LEU A 59 -5.63 2.25 7.38
N THR A 60 -4.60 2.96 6.93
CA THR A 60 -4.69 4.32 6.40
C THR A 60 -4.00 4.43 5.04
N THR A 61 -4.40 5.41 4.22
CA THR A 61 -3.81 5.64 2.89
C THR A 61 -3.03 6.95 2.86
N GLY A 62 -1.75 6.89 2.49
CA GLY A 62 -0.85 8.04 2.44
C GLY A 62 -0.90 8.84 1.14
N PHE A 63 -1.43 8.27 0.05
CA PHE A 63 -1.49 8.89 -1.29
C PHE A 63 -0.12 9.27 -1.88
N GLY A 64 0.91 8.48 -1.58
CA GLY A 64 2.26 8.62 -2.12
C GLY A 64 3.31 7.96 -1.21
N ALA A 65 4.37 7.41 -1.81
CA ALA A 65 5.43 6.72 -1.07
C ALA A 65 6.18 7.67 -0.13
N ASP A 66 6.34 8.92 -0.51
CA ASP A 66 6.91 10.00 0.30
C ASP A 66 6.12 10.23 1.60
N LYS A 67 4.79 10.33 1.48
CA LYS A 67 3.89 10.52 2.64
C LYS A 67 3.83 9.28 3.52
N THR A 68 3.78 8.10 2.91
CA THR A 68 3.77 6.81 3.62
C THR A 68 5.08 6.60 4.40
N ALA A 69 6.24 6.93 3.80
CA ALA A 69 7.51 6.91 4.49
C ALA A 69 7.54 7.92 5.65
N THR A 70 7.01 9.13 5.43
CA THR A 70 6.91 10.15 6.49
C THR A 70 6.06 9.67 7.66
N ALA A 71 4.95 8.96 7.42
CA ALA A 71 4.09 8.44 8.48
C ALA A 71 4.82 7.46 9.42
N ILE A 72 5.79 6.68 8.90
CA ILE A 72 6.64 5.83 9.76
C ILE A 72 7.62 6.69 10.56
N ILE A 73 8.30 7.62 9.90
CA ILE A 73 9.34 8.46 10.53
C ILE A 73 8.74 9.35 11.62
N SER A 74 7.51 9.86 11.41
CA SER A 74 6.80 10.66 12.42
C SER A 74 6.19 9.83 13.55
N GLY A 75 6.14 8.50 13.41
CA GLY A 75 5.47 7.62 14.37
C GLY A 75 3.95 7.56 14.22
N ASP A 76 3.39 8.05 13.12
CA ASP A 76 1.95 7.98 12.83
C ASP A 76 1.52 6.60 12.32
N ALA A 77 2.46 5.79 11.80
CA ALA A 77 2.25 4.41 11.43
C ALA A 77 3.37 3.50 11.94
N ASP A 78 3.07 2.22 12.10
CA ASP A 78 4.02 1.21 12.55
C ASP A 78 4.60 0.43 11.37
N ILE A 79 3.82 0.27 10.31
CA ILE A 79 4.18 -0.44 9.08
C ILE A 79 3.79 0.41 7.87
N ALA A 80 4.71 0.49 6.90
CA ALA A 80 4.46 1.09 5.59
C ALA A 80 4.32 0.01 4.52
N PHE A 81 3.28 0.12 3.69
CA PHE A 81 3.13 -0.70 2.50
C PHE A 81 3.32 0.18 1.26
N MET A 82 4.52 0.15 0.71
CA MET A 82 4.97 1.03 -0.38
C MET A 82 6.06 0.37 -1.21
N GLY A 83 6.46 1.00 -2.29
CA GLY A 83 7.63 0.58 -3.05
C GLY A 83 8.94 0.76 -2.26
N PRO A 84 9.95 -0.08 -2.50
CA PRO A 84 11.22 -0.03 -1.77
C PRO A 84 12.06 1.22 -2.11
N GLU A 85 11.72 1.96 -3.17
CA GLU A 85 12.45 3.17 -3.58
C GLU A 85 12.52 4.22 -2.47
N ALA A 86 11.43 4.38 -1.69
CA ALA A 86 11.39 5.34 -0.61
C ALA A 86 12.41 5.01 0.49
N THR A 87 12.64 3.74 0.79
CA THR A 87 13.66 3.31 1.76
C THR A 87 15.06 3.58 1.25
N ILE A 88 15.30 3.39 -0.05
CA ILE A 88 16.59 3.68 -0.70
C ILE A 88 16.88 5.19 -0.64
N TYR A 89 15.88 6.03 -0.92
CA TYR A 89 16.05 7.47 -0.83
C TYR A 89 16.39 7.91 0.59
N GLN A 90 15.69 7.39 1.59
CA GLN A 90 15.95 7.72 3.01
C GLN A 90 17.35 7.29 3.43
N PHE A 91 17.79 6.11 3.05
CA PHE A 91 19.14 5.64 3.33
C PHE A 91 20.21 6.54 2.68
N ASN A 92 20.03 6.92 1.41
CA ASN A 92 20.96 7.76 0.67
C ASN A 92 21.03 9.20 1.19
N GLN A 93 20.01 9.67 1.93
CA GLN A 93 20.03 10.98 2.59
C GLN A 93 20.91 10.99 3.86
N GLY A 94 21.44 9.84 4.27
CA GLY A 94 22.32 9.72 5.43
C GLY A 94 21.61 9.81 6.77
N ASN A 95 20.29 9.57 6.81
CA ASN A 95 19.53 9.52 8.06
C ASN A 95 19.97 8.30 8.87
N ALA A 96 20.20 8.48 10.17
CA ALA A 96 20.54 7.39 11.08
C ALA A 96 19.36 6.42 11.27
N ASP A 97 18.14 6.95 11.30
CA ASP A 97 16.88 6.20 11.35
C ASP A 97 16.33 6.02 9.94
N TYR A 98 16.81 5.02 9.23
CA TYR A 98 16.29 4.65 7.92
C TYR A 98 15.29 3.49 8.00
N LEU A 99 14.39 3.45 7.03
CA LEU A 99 13.35 2.44 6.94
C LEU A 99 13.94 1.08 6.50
N ILE A 100 13.46 0.00 7.10
CA ILE A 100 13.91 -1.36 6.80
C ILE A 100 12.79 -2.13 6.10
N ASN A 101 13.08 -2.68 4.93
CA ASN A 101 12.18 -3.60 4.24
C ASN A 101 12.27 -4.98 4.88
N PHE A 102 11.15 -5.55 5.33
CA PHE A 102 11.12 -6.86 5.98
C PHE A 102 10.27 -7.90 5.23
N ALA A 103 9.38 -7.47 4.33
CA ALA A 103 8.52 -8.36 3.57
C ALA A 103 8.22 -7.79 2.18
N GLN A 104 7.99 -8.68 1.23
CA GLN A 104 7.57 -8.34 -0.12
C GLN A 104 6.22 -8.99 -0.42
N LEU A 105 5.19 -8.19 -0.70
CA LEU A 105 3.86 -8.68 -1.01
C LEU A 105 3.66 -8.93 -2.52
N THR A 106 4.28 -8.12 -3.38
CA THR A 106 4.16 -8.23 -4.83
C THR A 106 5.55 -8.43 -5.45
N GLN A 107 5.68 -9.36 -6.40
CA GLN A 107 6.94 -9.66 -7.07
C GLN A 107 7.11 -8.91 -8.40
N ARG A 108 6.02 -8.41 -8.98
CA ARG A 108 6.04 -7.73 -10.28
C ARG A 108 5.10 -6.54 -10.23
N ALA A 109 5.57 -5.40 -10.74
CA ALA A 109 4.68 -4.28 -11.04
C ALA A 109 3.86 -4.61 -12.28
N GLY A 110 2.55 -4.34 -12.24
CA GLY A 110 1.62 -4.56 -13.34
C GLY A 110 1.25 -3.25 -14.04
N ASN A 111 2.21 -2.36 -14.23
CA ASN A 111 1.98 -1.11 -14.93
C ASN A 111 2.06 -1.32 -16.45
N PHE A 112 1.16 -0.69 -17.17
CA PHE A 112 1.05 -0.77 -18.63
C PHE A 112 0.97 0.64 -19.19
N VAL A 113 1.59 0.85 -20.37
CA VAL A 113 1.35 2.06 -21.14
C VAL A 113 0.04 1.89 -21.91
N VAL A 114 -0.86 2.84 -21.74
CA VAL A 114 -2.16 2.85 -22.41
C VAL A 114 -2.23 4.04 -23.36
N SER A 115 -2.49 3.77 -24.64
CA SER A 115 -2.73 4.79 -25.67
C SER A 115 -4.20 5.18 -25.72
N ARG A 116 -4.47 6.44 -26.05
CA ARG A 116 -5.82 6.92 -26.36
C ARG A 116 -6.34 6.37 -27.68
N ASN A 117 -5.44 6.18 -28.61
CA ASN A 117 -5.75 5.71 -29.97
C ASN A 117 -5.34 4.25 -30.15
N LYS A 118 -6.08 3.52 -30.98
CA LYS A 118 -5.65 2.20 -31.41
C LYS A 118 -4.47 2.36 -32.37
N GLU A 119 -3.34 1.78 -32.01
CA GLU A 119 -2.11 1.85 -32.80
C GLU A 119 -1.25 0.60 -32.59
N ASP A 120 -0.33 0.38 -33.52
CA ASP A 120 0.78 -0.56 -33.32
C ASP A 120 1.85 0.16 -32.50
N PHE A 121 1.84 -0.08 -31.19
CA PHE A 121 2.65 0.68 -30.24
C PHE A 121 4.13 0.38 -30.40
N GLN A 122 4.91 1.46 -30.57
CA GLN A 122 6.35 1.49 -30.45
C GLN A 122 6.74 2.57 -29.42
N TRP A 123 7.84 2.39 -28.73
CA TRP A 123 8.25 3.38 -27.71
C TRP A 123 8.45 4.78 -28.31
N GLU A 124 8.91 4.84 -29.56
CA GLU A 124 9.11 6.06 -30.32
C GLU A 124 7.82 6.86 -30.56
N ASN A 125 6.65 6.21 -30.48
CA ASN A 125 5.35 6.86 -30.60
C ASN A 125 5.10 7.89 -29.49
N LEU A 126 5.82 7.75 -28.36
CA LEU A 126 5.72 8.68 -27.25
C LEU A 126 6.44 10.02 -27.48
N LYS A 127 7.31 10.12 -28.50
CA LYS A 127 8.05 11.36 -28.79
C LYS A 127 7.11 12.53 -29.09
N GLY A 128 7.31 13.64 -28.36
CA GLY A 128 6.48 14.85 -28.46
C GLY A 128 5.06 14.68 -27.91
N LYS A 129 4.75 13.56 -27.27
CA LYS A 129 3.42 13.28 -26.69
C LYS A 129 3.36 13.65 -25.22
N LYS A 130 2.13 13.92 -24.80
CA LYS A 130 1.82 14.16 -23.40
C LYS A 130 1.50 12.84 -22.70
N VAL A 131 2.26 12.51 -21.64
CA VAL A 131 2.19 11.23 -20.97
C VAL A 131 2.00 11.43 -19.47
N ILE A 132 0.98 10.80 -18.87
CA ILE A 132 0.85 10.74 -17.42
C ILE A 132 1.72 9.59 -16.94
N GLY A 133 2.90 9.92 -16.37
CA GLY A 133 3.92 8.93 -16.03
C GLY A 133 4.05 8.62 -14.54
N GLY A 134 3.10 9.08 -13.71
CA GLY A 134 3.16 8.90 -12.27
C GLY A 134 3.82 10.08 -11.55
N ARG A 135 3.86 10.03 -10.21
CA ARG A 135 4.45 11.08 -9.38
C ARG A 135 5.98 10.97 -9.34
N PRO A 136 6.69 12.09 -9.25
CA PRO A 136 8.15 12.09 -9.16
C PRO A 136 8.64 11.22 -8.00
N GLY A 137 9.63 10.36 -8.28
CA GLY A 137 10.25 9.49 -7.29
C GLY A 137 9.41 8.30 -6.84
N GLY A 138 8.23 8.09 -7.42
CA GLY A 138 7.45 6.86 -7.20
C GLY A 138 7.91 5.73 -8.11
N MET A 139 7.70 4.48 -7.69
CA MET A 139 8.11 3.30 -8.47
C MET A 139 7.59 3.31 -9.92
N PRO A 140 6.32 3.64 -10.21
CA PRO A 140 5.84 3.66 -11.60
C PRO A 140 6.61 4.64 -12.48
N GLU A 141 6.86 5.84 -11.99
CA GLU A 141 7.59 6.89 -12.73
C GLU A 141 9.06 6.49 -12.95
N MET A 142 9.75 6.05 -11.90
CA MET A 142 11.14 5.59 -12.00
C MET A 142 11.31 4.48 -13.03
N VAL A 143 10.43 3.47 -13.01
CA VAL A 143 10.47 2.35 -13.95
C VAL A 143 10.18 2.85 -15.37
N PHE A 144 9.20 3.73 -15.54
CA PHE A 144 8.87 4.31 -16.83
C PHE A 144 10.04 5.10 -17.42
N GLU A 145 10.67 5.98 -16.64
CA GLU A 145 11.88 6.70 -17.07
C GLU A 145 13.02 5.75 -17.45
N TYR A 146 13.23 4.69 -16.65
CA TYR A 146 14.25 3.69 -16.94
C TYR A 146 13.99 3.00 -18.29
N VAL A 147 12.75 2.60 -18.55
CA VAL A 147 12.37 1.95 -19.80
C VAL A 147 12.56 2.91 -20.97
N LEU A 148 12.13 4.17 -20.88
CA LEU A 148 12.37 5.18 -21.91
C LEU A 148 13.86 5.33 -22.25
N LYS A 149 14.71 5.43 -21.23
CA LYS A 149 16.16 5.50 -21.38
C LYS A 149 16.74 4.27 -22.07
N LYS A 150 16.21 3.07 -21.76
CA LYS A 150 16.59 1.82 -22.45
C LYS A 150 16.22 1.80 -23.95
N HIS A 151 15.17 2.50 -24.33
CA HIS A 151 14.77 2.70 -25.73
C HIS A 151 15.38 3.97 -26.36
N GLY A 152 16.45 4.50 -25.76
CA GLY A 152 17.20 5.64 -26.32
C GLY A 152 16.48 6.96 -26.25
N MET A 153 15.45 7.09 -25.40
CA MET A 153 14.70 8.33 -25.20
C MET A 153 15.12 9.06 -23.91
N ASN A 154 15.08 10.37 -23.98
CA ASN A 154 15.28 11.22 -22.81
C ASN A 154 13.91 11.66 -22.26
N PRO A 155 13.51 11.19 -21.06
CA PRO A 155 12.19 11.48 -20.49
C PRO A 155 11.89 12.99 -20.35
N GLN A 156 12.90 13.80 -20.11
CA GLN A 156 12.76 15.24 -19.89
C GLN A 156 12.78 16.08 -21.18
N LYS A 157 13.14 15.47 -22.33
CA LYS A 157 13.27 16.18 -23.61
C LYS A 157 12.36 15.67 -24.68
N ASP A 158 12.14 14.35 -24.71
CA ASP A 158 11.47 13.68 -25.82
C ASP A 158 9.97 13.55 -25.61
N ILE A 159 9.47 13.72 -24.36
CA ILE A 159 8.05 13.63 -24.02
C ILE A 159 7.64 14.80 -23.09
N ASP A 160 6.34 15.15 -23.09
CA ASP A 160 5.74 16.04 -22.10
C ASP A 160 5.23 15.18 -20.92
N LEU A 161 6.10 14.97 -19.92
CA LEU A 161 5.83 14.09 -18.79
C LEU A 161 5.01 14.79 -17.71
N VAL A 162 3.74 14.39 -17.55
CA VAL A 162 2.82 14.91 -16.52
C VAL A 162 3.00 14.14 -15.25
N GLN A 163 3.48 14.80 -14.18
CA GLN A 163 3.84 14.16 -12.92
C GLN A 163 3.06 14.68 -11.69
N ASN A 164 2.14 15.61 -11.91
CA ASN A 164 1.38 16.29 -10.83
C ASN A 164 -0.02 15.65 -10.60
N ILE A 165 -0.21 14.42 -11.05
CA ILE A 165 -1.47 13.69 -10.89
C ILE A 165 -1.23 12.51 -9.94
N ASP A 166 -2.00 12.46 -8.85
CA ASP A 166 -1.97 11.34 -7.91
C ASP A 166 -2.43 10.05 -8.58
N PHE A 167 -1.88 8.92 -8.14
CA PHE A 167 -2.15 7.59 -8.72
C PHE A 167 -3.65 7.29 -8.85
N ALA A 168 -4.43 7.57 -7.81
CA ALA A 168 -5.88 7.34 -7.82
C ALA A 168 -6.64 8.17 -8.87
N ASN A 169 -6.07 9.28 -9.34
CA ASN A 169 -6.68 10.21 -10.29
C ASN A 169 -6.20 10.00 -11.74
N THR A 170 -5.26 9.10 -11.96
CA THR A 170 -4.61 8.88 -13.27
C THR A 170 -5.61 8.50 -14.35
N SER A 171 -6.49 7.52 -14.09
CA SER A 171 -7.50 7.07 -15.05
C SER A 171 -8.50 8.17 -15.39
N GLY A 172 -8.99 8.91 -14.40
CA GLY A 172 -9.91 10.03 -14.61
C GLY A 172 -9.27 11.15 -15.44
N ALA A 173 -8.01 11.48 -15.15
CA ALA A 173 -7.27 12.47 -15.92
C ALA A 173 -7.04 12.03 -17.37
N PHE A 174 -6.71 10.77 -17.58
CA PHE A 174 -6.55 10.22 -18.91
C PHE A 174 -7.87 10.24 -19.70
N VAL A 175 -8.97 9.72 -19.12
CA VAL A 175 -10.28 9.71 -19.77
C VAL A 175 -10.75 11.13 -20.12
N SER A 176 -10.49 12.12 -19.26
CA SER A 176 -10.83 13.53 -19.53
C SER A 176 -9.98 14.22 -20.59
N GLY A 177 -9.04 13.55 -21.22
CA GLY A 177 -8.26 14.08 -22.33
C GLY A 177 -7.00 14.85 -21.94
N LYS A 178 -6.53 14.70 -20.69
CA LYS A 178 -5.36 15.46 -20.21
C LYS A 178 -4.03 14.99 -20.76
N ALA A 179 -3.98 13.81 -21.38
CA ALA A 179 -2.77 13.25 -22.00
C ALA A 179 -3.11 12.31 -23.16
N ASP A 180 -2.11 12.03 -23.99
CA ASP A 180 -2.19 11.08 -25.11
C ASP A 180 -2.00 9.64 -24.63
N TYR A 181 -1.15 9.48 -23.58
CA TYR A 181 -0.81 8.20 -22.96
C TYR A 181 -0.83 8.30 -21.42
N THR A 182 -0.97 7.16 -20.81
CA THR A 182 -0.81 7.00 -19.36
C THR A 182 -0.16 5.67 -19.01
#